data_3d9a68de4e5999644b76523110636184
#
_entry.id   3d9a68de4e5999644b76523110636184
#
_cell.length_a   1.000
_cell.length_b   1.000
_cell.length_c   1.000
_cell.angle_alpha   90.00
_cell.angle_beta   90.00
_cell.angle_gamma   90.00
#
_symmetry.space_group_name_H-M   'P 1'
#
loop_
_entity.id
_entity.type
_entity.pdbx_description
1 polymer ?
#
loop_
_entity_poly.entity_id
_entity_poly.type
_entity_poly.pdbx_seq_one_letter_code
_entity_poly.pdbx_strand_id
1 'polypeptide(L)' 'MKFVLAYTICSAISGMCNTLQVSPVEFKSWTDCTKAGAVATITVTNNHIEKFNKEKLYVSYFCNEHKGNDA' A
#
# COMPACT_ATOMS: atom_id res chain seq x y z
N MET A 1 -3.57 3.07 20.02
CA MET A 1 -2.79 2.41 19.01
C MET A 1 -2.97 3.07 17.69
N LYS A 2 -1.93 3.04 16.89
CA LYS A 2 -1.97 3.64 15.57
C LYS A 2 -1.57 2.61 14.54
N PHE A 3 -2.02 2.83 13.32
CA PHE A 3 -1.72 1.93 12.22
C PHE A 3 -0.99 2.68 11.13
N VAL A 4 -0.03 2.01 10.52
CA VAL A 4 0.79 2.59 9.47
C VAL A 4 0.53 1.82 8.19
N LEU A 5 0.32 2.56 7.10
CA LEU A 5 0.07 1.97 5.80
C LEU A 5 1.37 1.89 5.02
N ALA A 6 1.64 0.70 4.50
CA ALA A 6 2.76 0.48 3.60
C ALA A 6 2.24 -0.22 2.36
N TYR A 7 2.84 0.06 1.22
CA TYR A 7 2.44 -0.60 0.00
C TYR A 7 3.63 -0.84 -0.91
N THR A 8 3.46 -1.76 -1.84
CA THR A 8 4.48 -2.04 -2.84
C THR A 8 3.78 -2.41 -4.14
N ILE A 9 4.51 -2.32 -5.23
CA ILE A 9 4.00 -2.68 -6.55
C ILE A 9 4.67 -4.00 -6.94
N CYS A 10 3.86 -4.98 -7.29
CA CYS A 10 4.33 -6.31 -7.60
C CYS A 10 3.98 -6.71 -9.03
N SER A 11 4.77 -7.60 -9.61
CA SER A 11 4.52 -8.15 -10.93
C SER A 11 3.83 -9.49 -10.81
N ALA A 12 2.69 -9.65 -11.46
CA ALA A 12 1.99 -10.93 -11.48
C ALA A 12 2.71 -11.95 -12.33
N ILE A 13 3.59 -11.48 -13.21
CA ILE A 13 4.33 -12.39 -14.11
C ILE A 13 5.56 -12.96 -13.39
N SER A 14 6.38 -12.10 -12.81
CA SER A 14 7.62 -12.53 -12.18
C SER A 14 7.46 -12.84 -10.69
N GLY A 15 6.41 -12.32 -10.08
CA GLY A 15 6.23 -12.47 -8.64
C GLY A 15 7.08 -11.53 -7.81
N MET A 16 7.86 -10.68 -8.45
CA MET A 16 8.75 -9.76 -7.74
C MET A 16 8.04 -8.46 -7.41
N CYS A 17 8.42 -7.88 -6.29
CA CYS A 17 7.85 -6.62 -5.82
C CYS A 17 8.92 -5.56 -5.67
N ASN A 18 8.49 -4.31 -5.84
CA ASN A 18 9.40 -3.18 -5.67
C ASN A 18 9.65 -2.91 -4.19
N THR A 19 10.47 -1.92 -3.93
CA THR A 19 10.74 -1.49 -2.56
C THR A 19 9.45 -1.04 -1.89
N LEU A 20 9.27 -1.44 -0.65
CA LEU A 20 8.09 -1.08 0.12
C LEU A 20 8.08 0.42 0.39
N GLN A 21 6.93 1.03 0.17
CA GLN A 21 6.72 2.45 0.43
C GLN A 21 5.87 2.58 1.68
N VAL A 22 6.33 3.40 2.61
CA VAL A 22 5.61 3.60 3.87
C VAL A 22 4.99 4.99 3.86
N SER A 23 3.69 5.05 4.11
CA SER A 23 2.99 6.32 4.19
C SER A 23 3.38 7.05 5.48
N PRO A 24 3.58 8.36 5.42
CA PRO A 24 3.87 9.13 6.63
C PRO A 24 2.65 9.34 7.51
N VAL A 25 1.47 8.99 7.02
CA VAL A 25 0.22 9.20 7.75
C VAL A 25 -0.06 8.03 8.66
N GLU A 26 -0.44 8.32 9.90
CA GLU A 26 -0.87 7.30 10.84
C GLU A 26 -2.38 7.31 10.95
N PHE A 27 -2.96 6.14 11.11
CA PHE A 27 -4.42 5.99 11.17
C PHE A 27 -4.81 5.50 12.56
N LYS A 28 -5.96 5.96 13.03
CA LYS A 28 -6.41 5.62 14.38
C LYS A 28 -7.03 4.24 14.45
N SER A 29 -7.52 3.71 13.34
CA SER A 29 -8.17 2.42 13.33
C SER A 29 -7.70 1.58 12.17
N TRP A 30 -7.89 0.28 12.32
CA TRP A 30 -7.59 -0.67 11.25
C TRP A 30 -8.39 -0.35 10.00
N THR A 31 -9.69 -0.09 10.17
CA THR A 31 -10.54 0.17 9.01
C THR A 31 -10.16 1.44 8.28
N ASP A 32 -9.73 2.47 9.00
CA ASP A 32 -9.25 3.69 8.35
C ASP A 32 -8.02 3.40 7.50
N CYS A 33 -7.11 2.58 8.04
CA CYS A 33 -5.90 2.21 7.30
C CYS A 33 -6.24 1.40 6.05
N THR A 34 -7.13 0.42 6.17
CA THR A 34 -7.48 -0.42 5.02
C THR A 34 -8.24 0.37 3.95
N LYS A 35 -9.08 1.31 4.36
CA LYS A 35 -9.75 2.17 3.39
C LYS A 35 -8.73 3.02 2.63
N ALA A 36 -7.76 3.57 3.34
CA ALA A 36 -6.71 4.35 2.71
C ALA A 36 -5.89 3.49 1.75
N GLY A 37 -5.62 2.24 2.13
CA GLY A 37 -4.92 1.31 1.27
C GLY A 37 -5.67 1.03 -0.01
N ALA A 38 -6.97 0.85 0.09
CA ALA A 38 -7.81 0.62 -1.08
C ALA A 38 -7.79 1.83 -2.01
N VAL A 39 -7.92 3.02 -1.44
CA VAL A 39 -7.87 4.26 -2.24
C VAL A 39 -6.50 4.42 -2.90
N ALA A 40 -5.44 4.15 -2.15
CA ALA A 40 -4.09 4.24 -2.71
C ALA A 40 -3.91 3.26 -3.87
N THR A 41 -4.46 2.04 -3.73
CA THR A 41 -4.39 1.03 -4.78
C THR A 41 -5.04 1.54 -6.06
N ILE A 42 -6.24 2.10 -5.93
CA ILE A 42 -6.97 2.62 -7.08
C ILE A 42 -6.21 3.80 -7.70
N THR A 43 -5.73 4.71 -6.87
CA THR A 43 -5.06 5.92 -7.34
C THR A 43 -3.78 5.57 -8.09
N VAL A 44 -2.94 4.73 -7.51
CA VAL A 44 -1.68 4.35 -8.13
C VAL A 44 -1.93 3.60 -9.44
N THR A 45 -2.90 2.69 -9.41
CA THR A 45 -3.22 1.92 -10.60
C THR A 45 -3.70 2.83 -11.73
N ASN A 46 -4.58 3.79 -11.42
CA ASN A 46 -5.10 4.70 -12.43
C ASN A 46 -4.04 5.64 -12.97
N ASN A 47 -3.09 6.05 -12.16
CA ASN A 47 -2.03 6.95 -12.60
C ASN A 47 -1.05 6.26 -13.54
N HIS A 48 -0.99 4.94 -13.53
CA HIS A 48 -0.05 4.17 -14.36
C HIS A 48 -0.76 3.02 -15.06
N ILE A 49 -1.98 3.27 -15.50
CA ILE A 49 -2.85 2.19 -15.97
C ILE A 49 -2.27 1.43 -17.17
N GLU A 50 -1.64 2.14 -18.09
CA GLU A 50 -1.08 1.48 -19.28
C GLU A 50 0.07 0.57 -18.89
N LYS A 51 0.96 1.05 -18.05
CA LYS A 51 2.09 0.26 -17.61
C LYS A 51 1.64 -0.94 -16.79
N PHE A 52 0.66 -0.72 -15.92
CA PHE A 52 0.15 -1.80 -15.08
C PHE A 52 -0.50 -2.89 -15.93
N ASN A 53 -1.25 -2.49 -16.96
CA ASN A 53 -1.86 -3.48 -17.86
C ASN A 53 -0.81 -4.22 -18.68
N LYS A 54 0.16 -3.49 -19.19
CA LYS A 54 1.18 -4.10 -20.04
C LYS A 54 2.06 -5.07 -19.28
N GLU A 55 2.48 -4.69 -18.08
CA GLU A 55 3.41 -5.48 -17.30
C GLU A 55 2.73 -6.34 -16.24
N LYS A 56 1.41 -6.29 -16.16
CA LYS A 56 0.63 -7.05 -15.19
C LYS A 56 1.05 -6.74 -13.75
N LEU A 57 1.09 -5.45 -13.46
CA LEU A 57 1.46 -4.98 -12.13
C LEU A 57 0.23 -4.79 -11.27
N TYR A 58 0.43 -4.90 -9.96
CA TYR A 58 -0.65 -4.64 -9.01
C TYR A 58 -0.06 -4.09 -7.73
N VAL A 59 -0.90 -3.42 -6.94
CA VAL A 59 -0.48 -2.84 -5.68
C VAL A 59 -0.86 -3.80 -4.55
N SER A 60 0.10 -4.04 -3.67
CA SER A 60 -0.14 -4.82 -2.46
C SER A 60 0.10 -3.91 -1.28
N TYR A 61 -0.86 -3.79 -0.37
CA TYR A 61 -0.70 -2.89 0.78
C TYR A 61 -0.84 -3.65 2.08
N PHE A 62 -0.25 -3.06 3.11
CA PHE A 62 -0.24 -3.65 4.43
C PHE A 62 -0.55 -2.59 5.46
N CYS A 63 -1.34 -2.97 6.46
CA CYS A 63 -1.61 -2.11 7.60
C CYS A 63 -0.98 -2.77 8.82
N ASN A 64 0.02 -2.10 9.37
CA ASN A 64 0.74 -2.62 10.53
C ASN A 64 0.44 -1.78 11.75
N GLU A 65 0.26 -2.44 12.86
CA GLU A 65 0.06 -1.74 14.11
C GLU A 65 1.36 -1.11 14.55
N HIS A 66 1.31 0.18 14.84
CA HIS A 66 2.47 0.90 15.29
C HIS A 66 2.27 1.28 16.74
N LYS A 67 3.07 0.70 17.62
CA LYS A 67 2.91 0.96 19.02
C LYS A 67 3.77 2.09 19.42
N GLY A 68 3.70 3.00 18.94
CA GLY A 68 4.29 4.12 19.33
C GLY A 68 5.36 4.08 20.33
N ASN A 69 5.86 4.30 20.72
CA ASN A 69 6.56 4.29 21.50
C ASN A 69 6.38 4.75 22.35
N ASP A 70 5.82 4.83 22.35
CA ASP A 70 5.38 5.01 23.13
C ASP A 70 6.04 4.82 23.97
N ALA A 71 6.52 4.75 23.84
CA ALA A 71 7.24 4.59 24.63
C ALA A 71 7.48 5.05 25.01
#